data_6f61e9088476e102bda1e6e085499cb3
#
_entry.id   6f61e9088476e102bda1e6e085499cb3
#
_cell.length_a   1.000
_cell.length_b   1.000
_cell.length_c   1.000
_cell.angle_alpha   90.00
_cell.angle_beta   90.00
_cell.angle_gamma   90.00
#
_symmetry.space_group_name_H-M   'P 1'
#
loop_
_entity.id
_entity.type
_entity.pdbx_description
1 polymer ?
#
loop_
_entity_poly.entity_id
_entity_poly.type
_entity_poly.pdbx_seq_one_letter_code
_entity_poly.pdbx_strand_id
1 'polypeptide(L)'
;MKKVSNILIHCSAALTIKPKQVKSYDFTDKPPVPGDVVYGEIQRLGQHSSLENVSGRIHMTHNGFKGLFVFGNRYAPDYFEGFVPESLTRHIDLLARSGVVGEVKTKNALVKDPTRVKVLGYALNENGEVLNTRNHSLVKPRATTKKPKRAKLVLVVGTAMNSGKSMAAASCCWALSSMGYDVRGSKITGTASLQDILHMNDAGAYPYLDFTHLGHPSTYMLPEEDLLDIFNKIDLKHCNNASNYWVAEISDGIGQRETAILLNSEDVKSRIDTLIFAAGDAFGAIGGLKVLKERFGLEPDAISGVCSSSPLHIRELESHTNTRCLIARPRTLSFWLTFF
;
A
#
# COMPACT_ATOMS: atom_id res chain seq x y z
N MET A 1 -25.58 21.73 8.23
CA MET A 1 -24.72 20.71 8.90
C MET A 1 -25.56 19.75 9.72
N LYS A 2 -25.32 18.46 9.60
CA LYS A 2 -26.02 17.39 10.32
C LYS A 2 -25.04 16.61 11.20
N LYS A 3 -25.49 16.12 12.36
CA LYS A 3 -24.63 15.31 13.24
C LYS A 3 -24.41 13.90 12.66
N VAL A 4 -23.21 13.39 12.83
CA VAL A 4 -22.85 12.02 12.44
C VAL A 4 -23.46 11.03 13.41
N SER A 5 -23.95 9.89 12.90
CA SER A 5 -24.49 8.79 13.71
C SER A 5 -23.40 8.17 14.59
N ASN A 6 -23.74 7.71 15.79
CA ASN A 6 -22.81 7.03 16.70
C ASN A 6 -22.38 5.64 16.19
N ILE A 7 -23.09 5.04 15.24
CA ILE A 7 -22.73 3.76 14.62
C ILE A 7 -22.08 4.05 13.28
N LEU A 8 -20.76 4.03 13.28
CA LEU A 8 -19.94 4.43 12.14
C LEU A 8 -18.76 3.48 12.00
N ILE A 9 -18.54 2.92 10.80
CA ILE A 9 -17.24 2.33 10.50
C ILE A 9 -16.27 3.44 10.12
N HIS A 10 -15.18 3.46 10.84
CA HIS A 10 -14.01 4.25 10.53
C HIS A 10 -13.09 3.39 9.64
N CYS A 11 -13.20 3.58 8.33
CA CYS A 11 -12.45 2.80 7.35
C CYS A 11 -10.94 3.08 7.44
N SER A 12 -10.13 2.08 7.08
CA SER A 12 -8.66 2.15 7.20
C SER A 12 -8.03 3.26 6.33
N ALA A 13 -8.64 3.63 5.21
CA ALA A 13 -8.21 4.80 4.43
C ALA A 13 -8.26 6.12 5.22
N ALA A 14 -9.14 6.21 6.24
CA ALA A 14 -9.26 7.37 7.12
C ALA A 14 -8.41 7.23 8.41
N LEU A 15 -7.38 6.40 8.42
CA LEU A 15 -6.56 6.06 9.59
C LEU A 15 -6.05 7.28 10.37
N THR A 16 -5.70 8.35 9.67
CA THR A 16 -5.15 9.58 10.29
C THR A 16 -6.21 10.46 10.95
N ILE A 17 -7.50 10.25 10.66
CA ILE A 17 -8.60 11.03 11.24
C ILE A 17 -9.09 10.33 12.52
N LYS A 18 -9.03 11.04 13.65
CA LYS A 18 -9.57 10.51 14.91
C LYS A 18 -11.09 10.67 14.94
N PRO A 19 -11.87 9.71 15.46
CA PRO A 19 -13.34 9.81 15.52
C PRO A 19 -13.84 11.13 16.17
N LYS A 20 -13.15 11.61 17.20
CA LYS A 20 -13.50 12.87 17.88
C LYS A 20 -13.37 14.13 17.03
N GLN A 21 -12.64 14.09 15.92
CA GLN A 21 -12.48 15.21 14.98
C GLN A 21 -13.71 15.35 14.07
N VAL A 22 -14.46 14.27 13.86
CA VAL A 22 -15.66 14.27 13.01
C VAL A 22 -16.83 14.78 13.83
N LYS A 23 -17.29 16.01 13.58
CA LYS A 23 -18.38 16.66 14.34
C LYS A 23 -19.70 16.63 13.60
N SER A 24 -19.66 16.89 12.32
CA SER A 24 -20.83 17.02 11.47
C SER A 24 -20.50 16.60 10.03
N TYR A 25 -21.51 16.62 9.19
CA TYR A 25 -21.33 16.48 7.74
C TYR A 25 -22.24 17.45 7.00
N ASP A 26 -21.79 17.84 5.81
CA ASP A 26 -22.59 18.69 4.92
C ASP A 26 -22.28 18.38 3.45
N PHE A 27 -23.29 18.53 2.60
CA PHE A 27 -23.16 18.36 1.16
C PHE A 27 -22.99 19.74 0.52
N THR A 28 -21.78 20.02 0.05
CA THR A 28 -21.41 21.31 -0.52
C THR A 28 -20.92 21.15 -1.95
N ASP A 29 -20.81 22.23 -2.69
CA ASP A 29 -20.31 22.26 -4.08
C ASP A 29 -18.77 22.27 -4.17
N LYS A 30 -18.06 22.10 -3.04
CA LYS A 30 -16.60 22.00 -3.04
C LYS A 30 -16.19 20.81 -3.92
N PRO A 31 -15.30 21.00 -4.93
CA PRO A 31 -14.74 19.91 -5.67
C PRO A 31 -13.94 18.99 -4.74
N PRO A 32 -14.10 17.65 -4.83
CA PRO A 32 -13.35 16.73 -4.00
C PRO A 32 -11.89 16.68 -4.44
N VAL A 33 -11.00 16.48 -3.47
CA VAL A 33 -9.58 16.24 -3.71
C VAL A 33 -9.13 14.97 -2.98
N PRO A 34 -8.03 14.32 -3.41
CA PRO A 34 -7.50 13.14 -2.70
C PRO A 34 -7.28 13.42 -1.22
N GLY A 35 -7.79 12.53 -0.38
CA GLY A 35 -7.73 12.66 1.08
C GLY A 35 -8.97 13.28 1.73
N ASP A 36 -9.85 13.94 0.97
CA ASP A 36 -11.10 14.46 1.53
C ASP A 36 -11.96 13.32 2.07
N VAL A 37 -12.46 13.52 3.30
CA VAL A 37 -13.27 12.52 4.01
C VAL A 37 -14.73 12.80 3.80
N VAL A 38 -15.49 11.79 3.42
CA VAL A 38 -16.95 11.86 3.28
C VAL A 38 -17.65 10.88 4.20
N TYR A 39 -18.80 11.29 4.72
CA TYR A 39 -19.77 10.43 5.38
C TYR A 39 -20.71 9.87 4.32
N GLY A 40 -20.78 8.55 4.23
CA GLY A 40 -21.53 7.87 3.19
C GLY A 40 -22.29 6.65 3.71
N GLU A 41 -23.20 6.17 2.87
CA GLU A 41 -24.06 5.01 3.11
C GLU A 41 -23.97 4.04 1.94
N ILE A 42 -23.71 2.76 2.19
CA ILE A 42 -23.72 1.72 1.16
C ILE A 42 -25.15 1.57 0.63
N GLN A 43 -25.31 1.83 -0.66
CA GLN A 43 -26.62 1.77 -1.32
C GLN A 43 -26.84 0.44 -2.04
N ARG A 44 -25.79 -0.09 -2.68
CA ARG A 44 -25.84 -1.36 -3.41
C ARG A 44 -24.48 -2.04 -3.30
N LEU A 45 -24.49 -3.29 -2.84
CA LEU A 45 -23.28 -4.12 -2.82
C LEU A 45 -22.88 -4.55 -4.24
N GLY A 46 -21.58 -4.57 -4.46
CA GLY A 46 -20.93 -5.04 -5.68
C GLY A 46 -19.67 -5.85 -5.38
N GLN A 47 -18.57 -5.57 -6.07
CA GLN A 47 -17.32 -6.32 -5.95
C GLN A 47 -16.75 -6.29 -4.53
N HIS A 48 -16.72 -5.12 -3.89
CA HIS A 48 -16.29 -4.98 -2.50
C HIS A 48 -17.50 -5.02 -1.57
N SER A 49 -17.77 -6.20 -0.98
CA SER A 49 -18.90 -6.44 -0.06
C SER A 49 -18.51 -6.35 1.42
N SER A 50 -17.31 -5.88 1.71
CA SER A 50 -16.80 -5.71 3.07
C SER A 50 -15.96 -4.43 3.18
N LEU A 51 -15.80 -3.93 4.41
CA LEU A 51 -14.96 -2.77 4.72
C LEU A 51 -13.92 -3.14 5.78
N GLU A 52 -12.70 -2.67 5.59
CA GLU A 52 -11.62 -2.73 6.54
C GLU A 52 -11.64 -1.50 7.44
N ASN A 53 -11.60 -1.68 8.75
CA ASN A 53 -11.51 -0.56 9.69
C ASN A 53 -10.05 -0.20 10.03
N VAL A 54 -9.86 0.86 10.81
CA VAL A 54 -8.54 1.37 11.23
C VAL A 54 -7.71 0.40 12.10
N SER A 55 -8.30 -0.71 12.57
CA SER A 55 -7.57 -1.79 13.25
C SER A 55 -7.24 -2.97 12.33
N GLY A 56 -7.54 -2.88 11.04
CA GLY A 56 -7.36 -3.97 10.07
C GLY A 56 -8.48 -5.03 10.08
N ARG A 57 -9.49 -4.89 10.96
CA ARG A 57 -10.62 -5.83 11.00
C ARG A 57 -11.50 -5.63 9.77
N ILE A 58 -11.87 -6.75 9.14
CA ILE A 58 -12.82 -6.79 8.02
C ILE A 58 -14.25 -6.92 8.55
N HIS A 59 -15.11 -5.98 8.17
CA HIS A 59 -16.53 -5.96 8.48
C HIS A 59 -17.33 -6.32 7.23
N MET A 60 -18.15 -7.34 7.30
CA MET A 60 -19.17 -7.58 6.27
C MET A 60 -20.18 -6.43 6.28
N THR A 61 -20.53 -5.95 5.10
CA THR A 61 -21.41 -4.78 4.96
C THR A 61 -22.76 -5.15 4.35
N HIS A 62 -23.73 -4.26 4.57
CA HIS A 62 -25.09 -4.39 4.07
C HIS A 62 -25.55 -3.06 3.48
N ASN A 63 -26.59 -3.07 2.67
CA ASN A 63 -27.25 -1.84 2.24
C ASN A 63 -27.73 -1.05 3.46
N GLY A 64 -27.57 0.26 3.44
CA GLY A 64 -27.85 1.16 4.57
C GLY A 64 -26.69 1.30 5.57
N PHE A 65 -25.61 0.56 5.38
CA PHE A 65 -24.43 0.62 6.23
C PHE A 65 -23.69 1.97 6.06
N LYS A 66 -23.37 2.65 7.17
CA LYS A 66 -22.74 3.98 7.15
C LYS A 66 -21.30 3.93 7.59
N GLY A 67 -20.47 4.76 6.94
CA GLY A 67 -19.04 4.82 7.22
C GLY A 67 -18.40 6.13 6.81
N LEU A 68 -17.15 6.32 7.25
CA LEU A 68 -16.26 7.35 6.72
C LEU A 68 -15.48 6.76 5.55
N PHE A 69 -15.60 7.40 4.40
CA PHE A 69 -14.90 7.05 3.18
C PHE A 69 -13.94 8.17 2.82
N VAL A 70 -12.93 7.87 2.00
CA VAL A 70 -11.90 8.84 1.62
C VAL A 70 -11.76 8.88 0.11
N PHE A 71 -11.81 10.07 -0.49
CA PHE A 71 -11.53 10.23 -1.90
C PHE A 71 -10.08 9.90 -2.22
N GLY A 72 -9.87 9.05 -3.23
CA GLY A 72 -8.53 8.68 -3.70
C GLY A 72 -8.60 8.01 -5.06
N ASN A 73 -7.52 8.14 -5.83
CA ASN A 73 -7.37 7.42 -7.08
C ASN A 73 -7.00 5.95 -6.79
N ARG A 74 -7.25 5.05 -7.74
CA ARG A 74 -6.86 3.65 -7.63
C ARG A 74 -6.37 3.11 -8.96
N TYR A 75 -5.25 2.39 -8.90
CA TYR A 75 -4.76 1.48 -9.92
C TYR A 75 -4.79 0.05 -9.37
N ALA A 76 -5.62 -0.81 -9.94
CA ALA A 76 -5.70 -2.22 -9.57
C ALA A 76 -6.13 -3.04 -10.78
N PRO A 77 -5.18 -3.62 -11.54
CA PRO A 77 -5.47 -4.36 -12.78
C PRO A 77 -6.46 -5.52 -12.61
N ASP A 78 -6.45 -6.15 -11.43
CA ASP A 78 -7.37 -7.25 -11.12
C ASP A 78 -8.76 -6.77 -10.65
N TYR A 79 -8.97 -5.45 -10.52
CA TYR A 79 -10.24 -4.85 -10.07
C TYR A 79 -10.66 -3.65 -10.90
N PHE A 80 -10.23 -2.45 -10.47
CA PHE A 80 -10.67 -1.17 -11.01
C PHE A 80 -9.49 -0.22 -11.18
N GLU A 81 -9.56 0.59 -12.23
CA GLU A 81 -8.95 1.91 -12.23
C GLU A 81 -10.05 2.94 -11.95
N GLY A 82 -9.79 3.88 -11.04
CA GLY A 82 -10.74 4.91 -10.67
C GLY A 82 -10.06 6.18 -10.20
N PHE A 83 -10.80 7.28 -10.31
CA PHE A 83 -10.29 8.62 -10.02
C PHE A 83 -11.23 9.39 -9.11
N VAL A 84 -10.67 10.37 -8.40
CA VAL A 84 -11.46 11.37 -7.68
C VAL A 84 -12.24 12.18 -8.72
N PRO A 85 -13.56 12.34 -8.57
CA PRO A 85 -14.38 13.06 -9.55
C PRO A 85 -14.12 14.57 -9.50
N GLU A 86 -14.41 15.27 -10.59
CA GLU A 86 -14.24 16.73 -10.70
C GLU A 86 -15.26 17.51 -9.82
N SER A 87 -16.39 16.90 -9.50
CA SER A 87 -17.43 17.48 -8.65
C SER A 87 -18.01 16.46 -7.68
N LEU A 88 -18.49 16.93 -6.54
CA LEU A 88 -19.16 16.06 -5.55
C LEU A 88 -20.51 15.59 -6.07
N THR A 89 -20.64 14.28 -6.26
CA THR A 89 -21.88 13.64 -6.68
C THR A 89 -22.56 12.90 -5.52
N ARG A 90 -23.87 12.69 -5.63
CA ARG A 90 -24.63 11.94 -4.61
C ARG A 90 -24.28 10.45 -4.57
N HIS A 91 -23.67 9.92 -5.61
CA HIS A 91 -23.35 8.52 -5.72
C HIS A 91 -21.93 8.36 -6.24
N ILE A 92 -21.15 7.53 -5.55
CA ILE A 92 -19.76 7.28 -5.85
C ILE A 92 -19.46 5.78 -5.75
N ASP A 93 -18.39 5.31 -6.37
CA ASP A 93 -17.99 3.92 -6.36
C ASP A 93 -17.00 3.64 -5.22
N LEU A 94 -17.19 2.51 -4.53
CA LEU A 94 -16.21 1.99 -3.59
C LEU A 94 -15.08 1.31 -4.38
N LEU A 95 -13.94 1.96 -4.42
CA LEU A 95 -12.77 1.49 -5.16
C LEU A 95 -12.00 0.39 -4.41
N ALA A 96 -11.94 0.45 -3.07
CA ALA A 96 -11.21 -0.51 -2.24
C ALA A 96 -11.92 -0.78 -0.91
N ARG A 97 -11.69 -1.96 -0.33
CA ARG A 97 -12.20 -2.36 0.99
C ARG A 97 -11.80 -1.41 2.12
N SER A 98 -10.69 -0.74 1.97
CA SER A 98 -10.21 0.27 2.92
C SER A 98 -11.09 1.52 3.01
N GLY A 99 -12.12 1.64 2.17
CA GLY A 99 -12.99 2.80 2.13
C GLY A 99 -12.53 3.91 1.18
N VAL A 100 -11.60 3.63 0.28
CA VAL A 100 -11.25 4.55 -0.81
C VAL A 100 -12.41 4.59 -1.80
N VAL A 101 -12.86 5.80 -2.15
CA VAL A 101 -13.96 6.06 -3.08
C VAL A 101 -13.51 6.97 -4.23
N GLY A 102 -14.14 6.78 -5.39
CA GLY A 102 -13.90 7.55 -6.62
C GLY A 102 -14.85 7.09 -7.72
N GLU A 103 -14.68 7.58 -8.92
CA GLU A 103 -15.39 7.10 -10.12
C GLU A 103 -14.57 6.02 -10.81
N VAL A 104 -15.16 4.84 -11.03
CA VAL A 104 -14.54 3.78 -11.81
C VAL A 104 -14.45 4.21 -13.27
N LYS A 105 -13.24 4.27 -13.81
CA LYS A 105 -12.97 4.61 -15.21
C LYS A 105 -12.90 3.35 -16.06
N THR A 106 -12.16 2.35 -15.56
CA THR A 106 -12.05 1.04 -16.20
C THR A 106 -12.20 -0.07 -15.16
N LYS A 107 -12.66 -1.23 -15.63
CA LYS A 107 -12.95 -2.40 -14.81
C LYS A 107 -12.39 -3.65 -15.46
N ASN A 108 -11.77 -4.53 -14.70
CA ASN A 108 -11.43 -5.87 -15.16
C ASN A 108 -12.73 -6.61 -15.52
N ALA A 109 -12.74 -7.29 -16.66
CA ALA A 109 -13.93 -7.97 -17.20
C ALA A 109 -14.46 -9.09 -16.28
N LEU A 110 -13.60 -9.65 -15.43
CA LEU A 110 -13.94 -10.78 -14.54
C LEU A 110 -14.53 -10.35 -13.19
N VAL A 111 -14.54 -9.04 -12.86
CA VAL A 111 -15.07 -8.58 -11.58
C VAL A 111 -16.48 -8.01 -11.71
N LYS A 112 -17.22 -8.04 -10.59
CA LYS A 112 -18.55 -7.43 -10.49
C LYS A 112 -18.47 -5.91 -10.60
N ASP A 113 -19.60 -5.25 -10.81
CA ASP A 113 -19.70 -3.81 -10.71
C ASP A 113 -19.28 -3.33 -9.31
N PRO A 114 -18.80 -2.09 -9.17
CA PRO A 114 -18.40 -1.56 -7.88
C PRO A 114 -19.60 -1.46 -6.92
N THR A 115 -19.29 -1.57 -5.63
CA THR A 115 -20.24 -1.22 -4.57
C THR A 115 -20.54 0.26 -4.65
N ARG A 116 -21.83 0.62 -4.65
CA ARG A 116 -22.29 2.00 -4.77
C ARG A 116 -22.48 2.61 -3.40
N VAL A 117 -21.86 3.75 -3.17
CA VAL A 117 -21.95 4.54 -1.94
C VAL A 117 -22.75 5.81 -2.21
N LYS A 118 -23.79 6.06 -1.41
CA LYS A 118 -24.50 7.34 -1.37
C LYS A 118 -23.72 8.30 -0.49
N VAL A 119 -23.23 9.39 -1.05
CA VAL A 119 -22.55 10.46 -0.33
C VAL A 119 -23.58 11.28 0.43
N LEU A 120 -23.46 11.32 1.75
CA LEU A 120 -24.30 12.14 2.62
C LEU A 120 -23.73 13.54 2.78
N GLY A 121 -22.41 13.69 2.69
CA GLY A 121 -21.68 14.94 2.70
C GLY A 121 -20.22 14.77 3.11
N TYR A 122 -19.44 15.84 3.02
CA TYR A 122 -18.10 15.89 3.60
C TYR A 122 -18.15 15.78 5.13
N ALA A 123 -17.21 15.05 5.70
CA ALA A 123 -17.00 15.04 7.15
C ALA A 123 -16.31 16.33 7.57
N LEU A 124 -16.88 17.02 8.57
CA LEU A 124 -16.42 18.34 9.01
C LEU A 124 -15.88 18.29 10.44
N ASN A 125 -14.86 19.10 10.70
CA ASN A 125 -14.31 19.35 12.03
C ASN A 125 -15.19 20.33 12.85
N GLU A 126 -14.74 20.72 14.03
CA GLU A 126 -15.44 21.66 14.92
C GLU A 126 -15.59 23.07 14.32
N ASN A 127 -14.70 23.47 13.42
CA ASN A 127 -14.76 24.76 12.72
C ASN A 127 -15.62 24.73 11.47
N GLY A 128 -16.23 23.57 11.12
CA GLY A 128 -16.99 23.40 9.88
C GLY A 128 -16.11 23.20 8.63
N GLU A 129 -14.83 22.93 8.79
CA GLU A 129 -13.90 22.68 7.69
C GLU A 129 -13.92 21.20 7.29
N VAL A 130 -13.74 20.93 5.99
CA VAL A 130 -13.65 19.56 5.45
C VAL A 130 -12.40 18.88 5.98
N LEU A 131 -12.59 17.71 6.59
CA LEU A 131 -11.49 16.87 7.01
C LEU A 131 -10.79 16.26 5.80
N ASN A 132 -9.46 16.39 5.75
CA ASN A 132 -8.62 15.75 4.75
C ASN A 132 -7.51 14.97 5.43
N THR A 133 -7.34 13.71 5.08
CA THR A 133 -6.36 12.80 5.71
C THR A 133 -4.93 13.30 5.60
N ARG A 134 -4.56 13.96 4.50
CA ARG A 134 -3.20 14.48 4.25
C ARG A 134 -2.78 15.56 5.26
N ASN A 135 -3.75 16.24 5.87
CA ASN A 135 -3.49 17.27 6.90
C ASN A 135 -3.22 16.69 8.30
N HIS A 136 -3.33 15.36 8.45
CA HIS A 136 -3.30 14.68 9.75
C HIS A 136 -2.28 13.53 9.82
N SER A 137 -1.10 13.70 9.22
CA SER A 137 -0.05 12.67 9.25
C SER A 137 0.25 12.19 10.68
N LEU A 138 0.31 10.87 10.86
CA LEU A 138 0.72 10.22 12.12
C LEU A 138 2.25 10.09 12.21
N VAL A 139 2.95 10.30 11.12
CA VAL A 139 4.41 10.17 11.05
C VAL A 139 5.06 11.52 11.33
N LYS A 140 5.74 11.58 12.47
CA LYS A 140 6.62 12.70 12.79
C LYS A 140 8.05 12.17 12.85
N PRO A 141 8.89 12.44 11.85
CA PRO A 141 10.31 12.08 11.91
C PRO A 141 10.95 12.69 13.14
N ARG A 142 11.76 11.91 13.88
CA ARG A 142 12.50 12.40 15.05
C ARG A 142 13.69 13.28 14.67
N ALA A 143 14.18 13.12 13.45
CA ALA A 143 15.30 13.88 12.89
C ALA A 143 14.90 14.43 11.52
N THR A 144 15.45 15.58 11.16
CA THR A 144 15.29 16.20 9.85
C THR A 144 16.42 15.81 8.89
N THR A 145 17.51 15.22 9.43
CA THR A 145 18.69 14.84 8.65
C THR A 145 18.97 13.34 8.74
N LYS A 146 19.43 12.78 7.65
CA LYS A 146 19.87 11.38 7.55
C LYS A 146 21.22 11.23 8.24
N LYS A 147 21.36 10.21 9.12
CA LYS A 147 22.65 9.88 9.74
C LYS A 147 23.58 9.22 8.71
N PRO A 148 24.93 9.31 8.90
CA PRO A 148 25.89 8.65 7.99
C PRO A 148 25.76 7.12 7.97
N LYS A 149 25.54 6.50 9.14
CA LYS A 149 25.28 5.05 9.26
C LYS A 149 23.78 4.81 9.40
N ARG A 150 23.23 3.98 8.52
CA ARG A 150 21.80 3.77 8.37
C ARG A 150 21.43 2.29 8.41
N ALA A 151 20.17 2.01 8.71
CA ALA A 151 19.61 0.66 8.59
C ALA A 151 19.80 0.11 7.18
N LYS A 152 19.98 -1.18 7.06
CA LYS A 152 19.98 -1.88 5.77
C LYS A 152 18.58 -1.94 5.20
N LEU A 153 18.43 -1.56 3.93
CA LEU A 153 17.15 -1.62 3.21
C LEU A 153 17.04 -2.90 2.41
N VAL A 154 16.05 -3.73 2.73
CA VAL A 154 15.57 -4.84 1.89
C VAL A 154 14.36 -4.32 1.12
N LEU A 155 14.52 -4.07 -0.18
CA LEU A 155 13.46 -3.59 -1.05
C LEU A 155 12.80 -4.75 -1.77
N VAL A 156 11.47 -4.83 -1.69
CA VAL A 156 10.66 -5.84 -2.39
C VAL A 156 9.85 -5.16 -3.48
N VAL A 157 10.07 -5.60 -4.72
CA VAL A 157 9.32 -5.16 -5.91
C VAL A 157 8.79 -6.38 -6.65
N GLY A 158 7.97 -6.20 -7.68
CA GLY A 158 7.46 -7.38 -8.41
C GLY A 158 6.93 -7.06 -9.80
N THR A 159 6.50 -8.11 -10.49
CA THR A 159 6.00 -8.02 -11.87
C THR A 159 4.66 -7.26 -11.95
N ALA A 160 3.73 -7.53 -11.04
CA ALA A 160 2.37 -6.99 -11.07
C ALA A 160 1.67 -7.14 -9.71
N MET A 161 0.41 -6.72 -9.63
CA MET A 161 -0.50 -7.08 -8.55
C MET A 161 -0.53 -8.61 -8.38
N ASN A 162 -0.68 -9.09 -7.15
CA ASN A 162 -0.74 -10.53 -6.82
C ASN A 162 0.50 -11.39 -7.19
N SER A 163 1.64 -10.78 -7.53
CA SER A 163 2.90 -11.51 -7.80
C SER A 163 3.56 -12.13 -6.55
N GLY A 164 3.03 -11.86 -5.34
CA GLY A 164 3.54 -12.39 -4.07
C GLY A 164 4.51 -11.47 -3.33
N LYS A 165 4.57 -10.18 -3.65
CA LYS A 165 5.41 -9.18 -2.97
C LYS A 165 5.21 -9.15 -1.46
N SER A 166 3.96 -9.01 -1.00
CA SER A 166 3.63 -8.90 0.43
C SER A 166 4.05 -10.16 1.20
N MET A 167 3.92 -11.35 0.59
CA MET A 167 4.40 -12.60 1.17
C MET A 167 5.94 -12.64 1.23
N ALA A 168 6.62 -12.20 0.18
CA ALA A 168 8.08 -12.12 0.16
C ALA A 168 8.59 -11.12 1.22
N ALA A 169 7.97 -9.95 1.34
CA ALA A 169 8.30 -8.95 2.35
C ALA A 169 8.09 -9.49 3.78
N ALA A 170 6.96 -10.15 4.05
CA ALA A 170 6.72 -10.80 5.33
C ALA A 170 7.74 -11.92 5.62
N SER A 171 8.16 -12.69 4.61
CA SER A 171 9.20 -13.72 4.76
C SER A 171 10.56 -13.10 5.12
N CYS A 172 10.92 -11.96 4.53
CA CYS A 172 12.13 -11.21 4.92
C CYS A 172 12.04 -10.71 6.36
N CYS A 173 10.90 -10.12 6.76
CA CYS A 173 10.67 -9.66 8.12
C CYS A 173 10.85 -10.79 9.13
N TRP A 174 10.25 -11.95 8.83
CA TRP A 174 10.28 -13.09 9.70
C TRP A 174 11.68 -13.71 9.83
N ALA A 175 12.41 -13.85 8.72
CA ALA A 175 13.78 -14.38 8.74
C ALA A 175 14.71 -13.49 9.58
N LEU A 176 14.72 -12.19 9.29
CA LEU A 176 15.55 -11.22 10.00
C LEU A 176 15.19 -11.12 11.50
N SER A 177 13.90 -11.11 11.83
CA SER A 177 13.43 -11.10 13.22
C SER A 177 13.82 -12.40 13.95
N SER A 178 13.74 -13.57 13.27
CA SER A 178 14.16 -14.86 13.84
C SER A 178 15.67 -14.96 14.08
N MET A 179 16.46 -14.17 13.35
CA MET A 179 17.91 -14.01 13.57
C MET A 179 18.22 -13.01 14.69
N GLY A 180 17.22 -12.41 15.32
CA GLY A 180 17.37 -11.46 16.43
C GLY A 180 17.61 -10.01 16.00
N TYR A 181 17.39 -9.65 14.73
CA TYR A 181 17.49 -8.27 14.28
C TYR A 181 16.22 -7.45 14.58
N ASP A 182 16.42 -6.17 14.83
CA ASP A 182 15.33 -5.20 14.87
C ASP A 182 14.84 -4.88 13.46
N VAL A 183 13.63 -5.31 13.11
CA VAL A 183 13.05 -5.16 11.77
C VAL A 183 11.97 -4.11 11.76
N ARG A 184 11.99 -3.22 10.76
CA ARG A 184 10.97 -2.21 10.47
C ARG A 184 10.28 -2.58 9.16
N GLY A 185 8.94 -2.56 9.15
CA GLY A 185 8.16 -2.88 7.97
C GLY A 185 7.54 -1.63 7.33
N SER A 186 7.53 -1.56 5.99
CA SER A 186 6.84 -0.46 5.31
C SER A 186 6.28 -0.87 3.95
N LYS A 187 5.17 -0.23 3.58
CA LYS A 187 4.68 -0.20 2.21
C LYS A 187 4.73 1.23 1.69
N ILE A 188 5.46 1.46 0.59
CA ILE A 188 5.76 2.80 0.09
C ILE A 188 4.66 3.30 -0.84
N THR A 189 4.13 2.44 -1.69
CA THR A 189 3.11 2.78 -2.70
C THR A 189 1.95 1.79 -2.71
N GLY A 190 0.82 2.20 -3.27
CA GLY A 190 -0.37 1.39 -3.46
C GLY A 190 -1.67 2.14 -3.15
N THR A 191 -2.73 1.38 -2.94
CA THR A 191 -4.01 1.85 -2.38
C THR A 191 -4.10 1.39 -0.93
N ALA A 192 -4.65 2.22 -0.05
CA ALA A 192 -4.81 1.92 1.37
C ALA A 192 -5.35 0.50 1.60
N SER A 193 -4.63 -0.26 2.41
CA SER A 193 -4.99 -1.59 2.90
C SER A 193 -4.01 -1.92 4.03
N LEU A 194 -4.51 -2.15 5.22
CA LEU A 194 -3.65 -2.48 6.36
C LEU A 194 -3.17 -3.93 6.33
N GLN A 195 -3.80 -4.81 5.54
CA GLN A 195 -3.47 -6.23 5.52
C GLN A 195 -1.99 -6.49 5.21
N ASP A 196 -1.41 -5.77 4.22
CA ASP A 196 -0.02 -5.99 3.81
C ASP A 196 0.96 -5.61 4.92
N ILE A 197 0.74 -4.45 5.56
CA ILE A 197 1.64 -3.97 6.61
C ILE A 197 1.43 -4.72 7.94
N LEU A 198 0.21 -5.17 8.24
CA LEU A 198 -0.07 -6.04 9.38
C LEU A 198 0.56 -7.42 9.20
N HIS A 199 0.59 -7.95 7.97
CA HIS A 199 1.29 -9.21 7.66
C HIS A 199 2.81 -9.08 7.93
N MET A 200 3.45 -7.95 7.61
CA MET A 200 4.84 -7.71 7.99
C MET A 200 5.00 -7.63 9.52
N ASN A 201 4.02 -7.02 10.22
CA ASN A 201 4.00 -6.97 11.69
C ASN A 201 3.86 -8.35 12.32
N ASP A 202 2.94 -9.17 11.83
CA ASP A 202 2.77 -10.56 12.28
C ASP A 202 4.04 -11.39 12.07
N ALA A 203 4.84 -11.01 11.07
CA ALA A 203 6.15 -11.60 10.76
C ALA A 203 7.32 -10.98 11.56
N GLY A 204 7.05 -10.14 12.57
CA GLY A 204 8.03 -9.60 13.49
C GLY A 204 8.55 -8.19 13.19
N ALA A 205 8.04 -7.52 12.14
CA ALA A 205 8.42 -6.12 11.88
C ALA A 205 7.70 -5.15 12.83
N TYR A 206 8.46 -4.44 13.68
CA TYR A 206 7.91 -3.42 14.56
C TYR A 206 8.95 -2.31 14.86
N PRO A 207 8.55 -1.02 14.80
CA PRO A 207 7.29 -0.51 14.29
C PRO A 207 7.14 -0.68 12.78
N TYR A 208 5.91 -0.60 12.33
CA TYR A 208 5.53 -0.62 10.92
C TYR A 208 4.78 0.65 10.55
N LEU A 209 4.82 1.03 9.29
CA LEU A 209 4.03 2.13 8.73
C LEU A 209 4.03 2.10 7.20
N ASP A 210 3.03 2.72 6.62
CA ASP A 210 2.90 2.88 5.18
C ASP A 210 2.47 4.33 4.82
N PHE A 211 2.24 4.57 3.53
CA PHE A 211 1.81 5.87 3.01
C PHE A 211 0.47 6.34 3.61
N THR A 212 -0.39 5.43 4.12
CA THR A 212 -1.66 5.82 4.77
C THR A 212 -1.42 6.49 6.12
N HIS A 213 -0.35 6.12 6.83
CA HIS A 213 0.07 6.80 8.07
C HIS A 213 0.55 8.24 7.82
N LEU A 214 0.97 8.54 6.59
CA LEU A 214 1.27 9.90 6.13
C LEU A 214 0.04 10.66 5.64
N GLY A 215 -1.12 9.99 5.57
CA GLY A 215 -2.40 10.55 5.18
C GLY A 215 -2.76 10.39 3.71
N HIS A 216 -1.98 9.63 2.94
CA HIS A 216 -2.30 9.34 1.55
C HIS A 216 -3.24 8.13 1.44
N PRO A 217 -4.48 8.25 0.93
CA PRO A 217 -5.39 7.11 0.74
C PRO A 217 -4.94 6.20 -0.41
N SER A 218 -4.15 6.74 -1.31
CA SER A 218 -3.53 6.07 -2.45
C SER A 218 -2.34 6.89 -2.94
N THR A 219 -1.39 6.21 -3.57
CA THR A 219 -0.25 6.87 -4.23
C THR A 219 -0.43 6.99 -5.74
N TYR A 220 -1.51 6.40 -6.31
CA TYR A 220 -1.75 6.45 -7.75
C TYR A 220 -1.97 7.88 -8.24
N MET A 221 -1.21 8.28 -9.25
CA MET A 221 -1.16 9.61 -9.85
C MET A 221 -0.64 10.73 -8.93
N LEU A 222 0.08 10.37 -7.85
CA LEU A 222 0.81 11.38 -7.10
C LEU A 222 1.96 11.98 -7.94
N PRO A 223 2.30 13.26 -7.75
CA PRO A 223 3.52 13.84 -8.27
C PRO A 223 4.76 13.07 -7.78
N GLU A 224 5.84 13.12 -8.56
CA GLU A 224 7.12 12.48 -8.21
C GLU A 224 7.65 12.98 -6.85
N GLU A 225 7.55 14.28 -6.61
CA GLU A 225 7.96 14.91 -5.35
C GLU A 225 7.21 14.34 -4.13
N ASP A 226 5.91 14.09 -4.24
CA ASP A 226 5.11 13.46 -3.16
C ASP A 226 5.56 12.00 -2.91
N LEU A 227 5.86 11.25 -3.98
CA LEU A 227 6.34 9.86 -3.87
C LEU A 227 7.71 9.78 -3.18
N LEU A 228 8.63 10.67 -3.57
CA LEU A 228 9.95 10.78 -2.95
C LEU A 228 9.86 11.27 -1.51
N ASP A 229 8.93 12.19 -1.20
CA ASP A 229 8.68 12.67 0.17
C ASP A 229 8.17 11.53 1.07
N ILE A 230 7.24 10.69 0.57
CA ILE A 230 6.76 9.49 1.27
C ILE A 230 7.95 8.57 1.60
N PHE A 231 8.78 8.21 0.60
CA PHE A 231 9.95 7.37 0.80
C PHE A 231 10.90 7.98 1.84
N ASN A 232 11.24 9.25 1.68
CA ASN A 232 12.20 9.95 2.55
C ASN A 232 11.70 10.08 3.99
N LYS A 233 10.41 10.37 4.21
CA LYS A 233 9.83 10.45 5.57
C LYS A 233 9.86 9.11 6.29
N ILE A 234 9.56 8.02 5.56
CA ILE A 234 9.61 6.66 6.11
C ILE A 234 11.06 6.27 6.41
N ASP A 235 11.98 6.54 5.49
CA ASP A 235 13.41 6.30 5.64
C ASP A 235 14.00 7.05 6.86
N LEU A 236 13.68 8.34 7.02
CA LEU A 236 14.06 9.11 8.19
C LEU A 236 13.49 8.55 9.49
N LYS A 237 12.26 8.04 9.46
CA LYS A 237 11.59 7.46 10.63
C LYS A 237 12.19 6.12 11.06
N HIS A 238 12.50 5.25 10.11
CA HIS A 238 12.88 3.86 10.38
C HIS A 238 14.39 3.63 10.36
N CYS A 239 15.15 4.38 9.58
CA CYS A 239 16.49 3.97 9.18
C CYS A 239 17.65 4.74 9.82
N ASN A 240 17.39 5.65 10.75
CA ASN A 240 18.47 6.37 11.44
C ASN A 240 19.13 5.57 12.57
N ASN A 241 19.03 4.23 12.52
CA ASN A 241 19.76 3.30 13.39
C ASN A 241 20.38 2.19 12.52
N ALA A 242 21.69 2.12 12.48
CA ALA A 242 22.45 1.18 11.64
C ALA A 242 22.28 -0.30 12.05
N SER A 243 21.81 -0.58 13.27
CA SER A 243 21.57 -1.96 13.73
C SER A 243 20.20 -2.50 13.25
N ASN A 244 19.32 -1.65 12.70
CA ASN A 244 18.02 -2.06 12.22
C ASN A 244 18.10 -2.59 10.78
N TYR A 245 17.14 -3.44 10.43
CA TYR A 245 16.75 -3.70 9.05
C TYR A 245 15.44 -2.97 8.73
N TRP A 246 15.32 -2.51 7.50
CA TRP A 246 14.09 -1.94 6.96
C TRP A 246 13.64 -2.75 5.76
N VAL A 247 12.55 -3.48 5.89
CA VAL A 247 11.90 -4.19 4.78
C VAL A 247 10.81 -3.27 4.22
N ALA A 248 10.93 -2.91 2.95
CA ALA A 248 10.00 -2.03 2.26
C ALA A 248 9.43 -2.68 1.00
N GLU A 249 8.12 -2.62 0.84
CA GLU A 249 7.42 -3.05 -0.38
C GLU A 249 7.05 -1.84 -1.24
N ILE A 250 7.34 -1.91 -2.54
CA ILE A 250 6.81 -0.98 -3.55
C ILE A 250 5.80 -1.73 -4.42
N SER A 251 4.59 -1.22 -4.51
CA SER A 251 3.49 -1.74 -5.32
C SER A 251 3.13 -0.76 -6.46
N ASP A 252 2.56 -1.20 -7.63
CA ASP A 252 2.20 -2.57 -7.91
C ASP A 252 3.31 -3.37 -8.60
N GLY A 253 3.59 -3.16 -9.85
CA GLY A 253 4.63 -3.83 -10.63
C GLY A 253 5.70 -2.86 -11.12
N ILE A 254 6.86 -3.38 -11.53
CA ILE A 254 7.98 -2.56 -12.01
C ILE A 254 7.68 -1.76 -13.29
N GLY A 255 6.63 -2.13 -14.02
CA GLY A 255 6.13 -1.37 -15.18
C GLY A 255 5.16 -0.25 -14.83
N GLN A 256 4.63 -0.23 -13.59
CA GLN A 256 3.67 0.75 -13.13
C GLN A 256 4.38 2.08 -12.81
N ARG A 257 3.69 3.22 -13.09
CA ARG A 257 4.24 4.56 -13.07
C ARG A 257 4.96 4.92 -11.75
N GLU A 258 4.28 4.75 -10.62
CA GLU A 258 4.80 5.14 -9.30
C GLU A 258 6.01 4.30 -8.91
N THR A 259 5.96 2.99 -9.17
CA THR A 259 7.09 2.07 -8.97
C THR A 259 8.27 2.48 -9.85
N ALA A 260 8.02 2.79 -11.12
CA ALA A 260 9.07 3.19 -12.05
C ALA A 260 9.72 4.53 -11.66
N ILE A 261 8.96 5.51 -11.17
CA ILE A 261 9.49 6.77 -10.65
C ILE A 261 10.48 6.51 -9.51
N LEU A 262 10.07 5.71 -8.51
CA LEU A 262 10.92 5.38 -7.36
C LEU A 262 12.18 4.60 -7.77
N LEU A 263 12.05 3.61 -8.67
CA LEU A 263 13.20 2.82 -9.14
C LEU A 263 14.15 3.58 -10.07
N ASN A 264 13.71 4.70 -10.67
CA ASN A 264 14.59 5.60 -11.43
C ASN A 264 15.33 6.61 -10.53
N SER A 265 14.88 6.84 -9.30
CA SER A 265 15.49 7.79 -8.39
C SER A 265 16.81 7.28 -7.83
N GLU A 266 17.88 8.03 -8.00
CA GLU A 266 19.20 7.71 -7.40
C GLU A 266 19.14 7.74 -5.87
N ASP A 267 18.30 8.62 -5.27
CA ASP A 267 18.08 8.68 -3.83
C ASP A 267 17.49 7.36 -3.30
N VAL A 268 16.64 6.71 -4.07
CA VAL A 268 16.07 5.40 -3.71
C VAL A 268 17.06 4.28 -4.01
N LYS A 269 17.64 4.26 -5.22
CA LYS A 269 18.58 3.21 -5.63
C LYS A 269 19.80 3.09 -4.72
N SER A 270 20.39 4.22 -4.35
CA SER A 270 21.55 4.26 -3.45
C SER A 270 21.26 3.74 -2.04
N ARG A 271 19.99 3.60 -1.67
CA ARG A 271 19.57 3.06 -0.37
C ARG A 271 19.38 1.56 -0.36
N ILE A 272 19.27 0.92 -1.52
CA ILE A 272 19.01 -0.51 -1.63
C ILE A 272 20.26 -1.30 -1.22
N ASP A 273 20.17 -2.03 -0.11
CA ASP A 273 21.21 -3.00 0.30
C ASP A 273 20.87 -4.40 -0.23
N THR A 274 19.59 -4.73 -0.36
CA THR A 274 19.12 -6.02 -0.88
C THR A 274 17.84 -5.79 -1.69
N LEU A 275 17.79 -6.30 -2.91
CA LEU A 275 16.63 -6.22 -3.81
C LEU A 275 16.01 -7.60 -4.00
N ILE A 276 14.74 -7.75 -3.61
CA ILE A 276 13.95 -8.97 -3.82
C ILE A 276 12.92 -8.71 -4.94
N PHE A 277 12.91 -9.58 -5.94
CA PHE A 277 12.00 -9.47 -7.07
C PHE A 277 10.93 -10.57 -7.03
N ALA A 278 9.67 -10.21 -6.85
CA ALA A 278 8.54 -11.14 -6.79
C ALA A 278 7.84 -11.26 -8.16
N ALA A 279 7.65 -12.50 -8.62
CA ALA A 279 7.01 -12.77 -9.90
C ALA A 279 5.88 -13.80 -9.76
N GLY A 280 4.89 -13.72 -10.68
CA GLY A 280 3.75 -14.65 -10.73
C GLY A 280 4.11 -16.01 -11.32
N ASP A 281 5.00 -16.02 -12.31
CA ASP A 281 5.45 -17.20 -13.04
C ASP A 281 6.91 -17.03 -13.50
N ALA A 282 7.48 -18.10 -14.08
CA ALA A 282 8.87 -18.12 -14.53
C ALA A 282 9.13 -17.13 -15.67
N PHE A 283 8.23 -17.07 -16.66
CA PHE A 283 8.41 -16.18 -17.81
C PHE A 283 8.34 -14.70 -17.40
N GLY A 284 7.38 -14.35 -16.52
CA GLY A 284 7.30 -13.02 -15.91
C GLY A 284 8.55 -12.66 -15.10
N ALA A 285 9.15 -13.61 -14.41
CA ALA A 285 10.41 -13.42 -13.70
C ALA A 285 11.55 -13.11 -14.67
N ILE A 286 11.75 -13.92 -15.71
CA ILE A 286 12.81 -13.74 -16.73
C ILE A 286 12.67 -12.38 -17.43
N GLY A 287 11.44 -12.05 -17.87
CA GLY A 287 11.13 -10.76 -18.50
C GLY A 287 11.39 -9.58 -17.55
N GLY A 288 11.00 -9.74 -16.28
CA GLY A 288 11.20 -8.72 -15.25
C GLY A 288 12.66 -8.48 -14.89
N LEU A 289 13.51 -9.50 -14.85
CA LEU A 289 14.96 -9.37 -14.69
C LEU A 289 15.56 -8.49 -15.79
N LYS A 290 15.14 -8.74 -17.03
CA LYS A 290 15.58 -7.93 -18.18
C LYS A 290 15.16 -6.47 -18.02
N VAL A 291 13.90 -6.22 -17.68
CA VAL A 291 13.37 -4.85 -17.45
C VAL A 291 14.10 -4.15 -16.31
N LEU A 292 14.35 -4.84 -15.18
CA LEU A 292 15.09 -4.28 -14.04
C LEU A 292 16.49 -3.84 -14.47
N LYS A 293 17.20 -4.68 -15.21
CA LYS A 293 18.56 -4.40 -15.68
C LYS A 293 18.59 -3.27 -16.73
N GLU A 294 17.78 -3.37 -17.79
CA GLU A 294 17.86 -2.46 -18.94
C GLU A 294 17.26 -1.08 -18.63
N ARG A 295 16.18 -1.03 -17.85
CA ARG A 295 15.47 0.22 -17.59
C ARG A 295 15.95 0.94 -16.33
N PHE A 296 16.30 0.20 -15.29
CA PHE A 296 16.62 0.77 -13.98
C PHE A 296 18.08 0.59 -13.56
N GLY A 297 18.84 -0.26 -14.27
CA GLY A 297 20.20 -0.59 -13.89
C GLY A 297 20.28 -1.41 -12.61
N LEU A 298 19.24 -2.18 -12.27
CA LEU A 298 19.12 -2.95 -11.05
C LEU A 298 19.15 -4.45 -11.35
N GLU A 299 19.88 -5.19 -10.53
CA GLU A 299 19.90 -6.65 -10.54
C GLU A 299 19.42 -7.13 -9.16
N PRO A 300 18.35 -7.95 -9.08
CA PRO A 300 17.88 -8.44 -7.79
C PRO A 300 18.81 -9.53 -7.22
N ASP A 301 18.97 -9.49 -5.91
CA ASP A 301 19.73 -10.49 -5.16
C ASP A 301 18.99 -11.83 -5.07
N ALA A 302 17.66 -11.79 -5.13
CA ALA A 302 16.83 -12.99 -5.18
C ALA A 302 15.51 -12.76 -5.92
N ILE A 303 14.98 -13.85 -6.50
CA ILE A 303 13.64 -13.98 -7.04
C ILE A 303 12.77 -14.68 -6.01
N SER A 304 11.53 -14.21 -5.86
CA SER A 304 10.54 -14.79 -4.95
C SER A 304 9.11 -14.63 -5.49
N GLY A 305 8.12 -14.81 -4.64
CA GLY A 305 6.71 -14.62 -5.01
C GLY A 305 6.03 -15.93 -5.41
N VAL A 306 4.96 -15.81 -6.20
CA VAL A 306 4.13 -16.96 -6.60
C VAL A 306 4.93 -18.00 -7.39
N CYS A 307 5.81 -17.56 -8.29
CA CYS A 307 6.68 -18.44 -9.09
C CYS A 307 7.55 -19.35 -8.22
N SER A 308 8.01 -18.89 -7.06
CA SER A 308 8.83 -19.68 -6.15
C SER A 308 8.06 -20.78 -5.39
N SER A 309 6.73 -20.83 -5.53
CA SER A 309 5.92 -21.87 -4.89
C SER A 309 5.92 -23.20 -5.65
N SER A 310 6.36 -23.20 -6.91
CA SER A 310 6.41 -24.38 -7.77
C SER A 310 7.84 -24.82 -8.04
N PRO A 311 8.22 -26.05 -7.67
CA PRO A 311 9.55 -26.60 -8.04
C PRO A 311 9.79 -26.65 -9.56
N LEU A 312 8.72 -26.70 -10.35
CA LEU A 312 8.83 -26.68 -11.82
C LEU A 312 9.23 -25.28 -12.30
N HIS A 313 8.59 -24.23 -11.80
CA HIS A 313 8.98 -22.84 -12.10
C HIS A 313 10.39 -22.52 -11.63
N ILE A 314 10.80 -23.03 -10.45
CA ILE A 314 12.18 -22.84 -9.95
C ILE A 314 13.18 -23.44 -10.91
N ARG A 315 13.00 -24.69 -11.36
CA ARG A 315 13.90 -25.36 -12.34
C ARG A 315 13.94 -24.63 -13.68
N GLU A 316 12.80 -24.11 -14.14
CA GLU A 316 12.73 -23.30 -15.36
C GLU A 316 13.53 -22.00 -15.18
N LEU A 317 13.39 -21.30 -14.05
CA LEU A 317 14.15 -20.10 -13.74
C LEU A 317 15.66 -20.37 -13.65
N GLU A 318 16.07 -21.41 -12.94
CA GLU A 318 17.48 -21.80 -12.77
C GLU A 318 18.18 -22.15 -14.10
N SER A 319 17.40 -22.55 -15.12
CA SER A 319 17.95 -22.76 -16.46
C SER A 319 18.20 -21.47 -17.27
N HIS A 320 17.66 -20.33 -16.81
CA HIS A 320 17.74 -19.05 -17.50
C HIS A 320 18.45 -17.94 -16.70
N THR A 321 18.66 -18.12 -15.41
CA THR A 321 19.30 -17.13 -14.55
C THR A 321 20.05 -17.77 -13.41
N ASN A 322 21.15 -17.13 -12.98
CA ASN A 322 21.89 -17.52 -11.77
C ASN A 322 21.33 -16.83 -10.51
N THR A 323 20.29 -16.00 -10.64
CA THR A 323 19.68 -15.32 -9.48
C THR A 323 18.98 -16.36 -8.60
N ARG A 324 19.31 -16.36 -7.30
CA ARG A 324 18.75 -17.30 -6.33
C ARG A 324 17.24 -17.18 -6.24
N CYS A 325 16.54 -18.31 -6.22
CA CYS A 325 15.09 -18.36 -6.03
C CYS A 325 14.76 -18.70 -4.57
N LEU A 326 13.98 -17.84 -3.90
CA LEU A 326 13.61 -17.97 -2.49
C LEU A 326 12.11 -18.20 -2.34
N ILE A 327 11.73 -19.31 -1.69
CA ILE A 327 10.32 -19.67 -1.49
C ILE A 327 9.69 -18.77 -0.42
N ALA A 328 8.72 -17.95 -0.81
CA ALA A 328 7.99 -17.08 0.10
C ALA A 328 6.92 -17.86 0.87
N ARG A 329 7.34 -18.68 1.84
CA ARG A 329 6.44 -19.39 2.76
C ARG A 329 7.06 -19.51 4.16
N PRO A 330 6.28 -19.33 5.25
CA PRO A 330 6.79 -19.39 6.63
C PRO A 330 7.46 -20.73 7.02
N ARG A 331 7.16 -21.82 6.33
CA ARG A 331 7.71 -23.16 6.63
C ARG A 331 9.07 -23.44 5.98
N THR A 332 9.62 -22.54 5.19
CA THR A 332 10.87 -22.70 4.44
C THR A 332 11.97 -21.74 4.91
N LEU A 333 12.01 -21.47 6.18
CA LEU A 333 12.93 -20.54 6.85
C LEU A 333 14.39 -20.76 6.55
N SER A 334 14.83 -22.01 6.44
CA SER A 334 16.25 -22.32 6.26
C SER A 334 16.86 -21.61 5.05
N PHE A 335 16.09 -21.43 3.98
CA PHE A 335 16.57 -20.73 2.77
C PHE A 335 16.76 -19.23 2.99
N TRP A 336 15.85 -18.59 3.75
CA TRP A 336 15.94 -17.16 4.05
C TRP A 336 17.02 -16.86 5.10
N LEU A 337 17.21 -17.75 6.09
CA LEU A 337 18.26 -17.61 7.12
C LEU A 337 19.67 -17.70 6.54
N THR A 338 19.85 -18.41 5.43
CA THR A 338 21.16 -18.52 4.75
C THR A 338 21.37 -17.41 3.71
N PHE A 339 20.35 -16.60 3.46
CA PHE A 339 20.40 -15.51 2.49
C PHE A 339 20.88 -14.19 3.12
N PHE A 340 20.43 -13.88 4.33
CA PHE A 340 20.85 -12.72 5.11
C PHE A 340 22.02 -13.04 6.02
#